data_c370d4dee1e2c0108740e242b084396d
#
_entry.id   c370d4dee1e2c0108740e242b084396d
#
_cell.length_a   1.000
_cell.length_b   1.000
_cell.length_c   1.000
_cell.angle_alpha   90.00
_cell.angle_beta   90.00
_cell.angle_gamma   90.00
#
_symmetry.space_group_name_H-M   'P 1'
#
loop_
_entity.id
_entity.type
_entity.pdbx_description
1 polymer ?
#
loop_
_entity_poly.entity_id
_entity_poly.type
_entity_poly.pdbx_seq_one_letter_code
_entity_poly.pdbx_strand_id
1 'polypeptide(L)'
;NPASSLETPVLDKLASGGMVFDGAYHMGSFSGAVCSPSRRMIMSGRTLWHLKPTGKKRRKKGKKVAEPSGPNPHRYTLPAVFNKAGYATMRTCKNGNSYEGANALFTVRRDATKRGGTDSSGSAWHADQVLDYLSQRQKQKKKAPFLIYFGFSHPHDTRDGRPELLKKYGAVNHTDRSKLPPANASQPALPPNYLPKHPFDHGHTSVRDEVGVKGVWNKRDEYTIRNELGREFACSENIDIQIGRVLEKLEAMGELENTYIVYTADHGMAIGRHGLQGKQNMYEHTWRVPFIVKGPGIKPGSRAVGNIFLLDVLATVCDLAGIKAPATSEGLSFRPVLEGKKEVVRDVLYGAYCGGGRPGTRCVKKGDWKLTKYDVTKTGVRHTQLFNLKENPHEFIKAHQSPEVTPLTGVKPGPGQVNLAGDPKYAAKLKEMEALLLEEMRRHDDPYRLWNQPDDGLVVPVIKAKPDRKKPKKPRKPKKKP
;
A
#
# COMPACT_ATOMS: atom_id res chain seq x y z
N ASN A 1 -3.21 -17.56 -5.60
CA ASN A 1 -2.40 -18.45 -4.75
C ASN A 1 -3.20 -19.70 -4.42
N PRO A 2 -2.83 -20.90 -4.94
CA PRO A 2 -3.57 -22.15 -4.70
C PRO A 2 -3.69 -22.53 -3.21
N ALA A 3 -2.79 -22.02 -2.36
CA ALA A 3 -2.84 -22.25 -0.91
C ALA A 3 -3.72 -21.26 -0.15
N SER A 4 -4.31 -20.29 -0.81
CA SER A 4 -5.21 -19.31 -0.18
C SER A 4 -6.65 -19.78 -0.31
N SER A 5 -7.40 -19.74 0.78
CA SER A 5 -8.85 -19.96 0.76
C SER A 5 -9.63 -18.71 0.28
N LEU A 6 -8.96 -17.61 -0.07
CA LEU A 6 -9.60 -16.44 -0.64
C LEU A 6 -10.01 -16.72 -2.09
N GLU A 7 -11.26 -16.50 -2.41
CA GLU A 7 -11.81 -16.66 -3.75
C GLU A 7 -11.91 -15.30 -4.45
N THR A 8 -11.32 -15.20 -5.64
CA THR A 8 -11.32 -13.97 -6.46
C THR A 8 -11.46 -14.32 -7.94
N PRO A 9 -12.58 -14.95 -8.36
CA PRO A 9 -12.73 -15.48 -9.73
C PRO A 9 -12.66 -14.40 -10.81
N VAL A 10 -13.07 -13.17 -10.52
CA VAL A 10 -13.01 -12.04 -11.46
C VAL A 10 -11.57 -11.60 -11.67
N LEU A 11 -10.79 -11.47 -10.60
CA LEU A 11 -9.37 -11.13 -10.69
C LEU A 11 -8.55 -12.27 -11.32
N ASP A 12 -8.92 -13.53 -11.08
CA ASP A 12 -8.29 -14.69 -11.73
C ASP A 12 -8.55 -14.68 -13.25
N LYS A 13 -9.80 -14.35 -13.68
CA LYS A 13 -10.13 -14.13 -15.08
C LYS A 13 -9.39 -12.92 -15.66
N LEU A 14 -9.22 -11.86 -14.89
CA LEU A 14 -8.45 -10.69 -15.32
C LEU A 14 -6.97 -11.04 -15.51
N ALA A 15 -6.40 -11.81 -14.59
CA ALA A 15 -5.02 -12.28 -14.62
C ALA A 15 -4.76 -13.24 -15.81
N SER A 16 -5.67 -14.19 -16.05
CA SER A 16 -5.55 -15.12 -17.18
C SER A 16 -5.77 -14.44 -18.53
N GLY A 17 -6.55 -13.35 -18.58
CA GLY A 17 -6.76 -12.54 -19.78
C GLY A 17 -5.77 -11.41 -19.98
N GLY A 18 -4.80 -11.22 -19.10
CA GLY A 18 -3.83 -10.13 -19.11
C GLY A 18 -2.43 -10.55 -18.74
N MET A 19 -1.65 -9.58 -18.25
CA MET A 19 -0.29 -9.79 -17.73
C MET A 19 -0.25 -9.54 -16.23
N VAL A 20 0.34 -10.45 -15.48
CA VAL A 20 0.61 -10.32 -14.04
C VAL A 20 2.05 -9.86 -13.82
N PHE A 21 2.26 -8.84 -13.00
CA PHE A 21 3.59 -8.42 -12.56
C PHE A 21 3.92 -9.04 -11.21
N ASP A 22 5.02 -9.78 -11.13
CA ASP A 22 5.49 -10.40 -9.89
C ASP A 22 6.16 -9.39 -8.95
N GLY A 23 6.69 -8.31 -9.52
CA GLY A 23 7.47 -7.30 -8.82
C GLY A 23 6.89 -5.89 -8.91
N ALA A 24 5.72 -5.63 -8.32
CA ALA A 24 5.17 -4.28 -8.21
C ALA A 24 5.26 -3.75 -6.77
N TYR A 25 5.77 -2.52 -6.60
CA TYR A 25 6.13 -1.98 -5.30
C TYR A 25 5.75 -0.50 -5.15
N HIS A 26 5.52 -0.07 -3.91
CA HIS A 26 5.52 1.35 -3.56
C HIS A 26 6.88 1.76 -2.96
N MET A 27 7.16 3.07 -2.82
CA MET A 27 8.41 3.53 -2.21
C MET A 27 8.30 3.78 -0.68
N GLY A 28 7.21 3.37 -0.04
CA GLY A 28 6.99 3.57 1.39
C GLY A 28 6.37 4.91 1.75
N SER A 29 6.82 5.51 2.87
CA SER A 29 6.23 6.75 3.38
C SER A 29 7.20 7.59 4.20
N PHE A 30 7.15 8.91 4.01
CA PHE A 30 7.79 9.91 4.87
C PHE A 30 6.98 10.25 6.13
N SER A 31 5.81 9.65 6.31
CA SER A 31 4.87 9.89 7.43
C SER A 31 4.24 8.58 7.92
N GLY A 32 3.35 8.66 8.91
CA GLY A 32 2.68 7.47 9.46
C GLY A 32 1.81 6.70 8.48
N ALA A 33 1.11 7.39 7.57
CA ALA A 33 0.19 6.75 6.62
C ALA A 33 0.87 6.44 5.28
N VAL A 34 0.93 5.18 4.87
CA VAL A 34 1.49 4.73 3.58
C VAL A 34 0.55 5.05 2.41
N CYS A 35 -0.77 4.99 2.60
CA CYS A 35 -1.76 5.24 1.54
C CYS A 35 -1.55 6.59 0.83
N SER A 36 -1.30 7.67 1.59
CA SER A 36 -1.18 9.01 1.01
C SER A 36 0.01 9.15 0.05
N PRO A 37 1.24 8.78 0.43
CA PRO A 37 2.36 8.79 -0.51
C PRO A 37 2.14 7.87 -1.72
N SER A 38 1.70 6.63 -1.53
CA SER A 38 1.46 5.69 -2.63
C SER A 38 0.47 6.22 -3.66
N ARG A 39 -0.67 6.75 -3.23
CA ARG A 39 -1.66 7.35 -4.14
C ARG A 39 -1.14 8.61 -4.82
N ARG A 40 -0.27 9.37 -4.13
CA ARG A 40 0.39 10.53 -4.73
C ARG A 40 1.39 10.12 -5.78
N MET A 41 2.13 9.02 -5.59
CA MET A 41 3.01 8.42 -6.59
C MET A 41 2.24 8.04 -7.85
N ILE A 42 1.13 7.31 -7.73
CA ILE A 42 0.26 6.93 -8.85
C ILE A 42 -0.23 8.18 -9.60
N MET A 43 -0.68 9.20 -8.87
CA MET A 43 -1.26 10.41 -9.47
C MET A 43 -0.24 11.34 -10.11
N SER A 44 1.01 11.39 -9.62
CA SER A 44 2.00 12.38 -10.04
C SER A 44 3.23 11.81 -10.75
N GLY A 45 3.44 10.49 -10.68
CA GLY A 45 4.65 9.84 -11.20
C GLY A 45 5.93 10.26 -10.48
N ARG A 46 5.86 10.79 -9.25
CA ARG A 46 7.02 11.31 -8.52
C ARG A 46 7.50 10.35 -7.45
N THR A 47 8.80 10.33 -7.23
CA THR A 47 9.46 9.56 -6.17
C THR A 47 9.09 10.08 -4.77
N LEU A 48 9.33 9.26 -3.75
CA LEU A 48 8.86 9.50 -2.38
C LEU A 48 9.25 10.89 -1.83
N TRP A 49 10.53 11.27 -1.99
CA TRP A 49 11.05 12.51 -1.39
C TRP A 49 10.66 13.76 -2.17
N HIS A 50 10.30 13.62 -3.43
CA HIS A 50 9.79 14.69 -4.28
C HIS A 50 8.28 14.92 -4.14
N LEU A 51 7.58 14.07 -3.38
CA LEU A 51 6.20 14.35 -2.99
C LEU A 51 6.21 15.45 -1.94
N LYS A 52 5.66 16.63 -2.25
CA LYS A 52 5.50 17.66 -1.23
C LYS A 52 4.66 17.14 -0.07
N PRO A 53 5.11 17.25 1.18
CA PRO A 53 4.30 16.86 2.33
C PRO A 53 2.95 17.60 2.27
N THR A 54 1.86 16.87 2.49
CA THR A 54 0.56 17.50 2.79
C THR A 54 0.61 18.05 4.22
N GLY A 55 1.48 19.00 4.48
CA GLY A 55 1.43 19.75 5.72
C GLY A 55 0.05 20.38 5.79
N LYS A 56 -0.79 19.98 6.75
CA LYS A 56 -1.87 20.83 7.22
C LYS A 56 -1.18 22.08 7.72
N LYS A 57 -1.06 23.12 6.88
CA LYS A 57 -0.77 24.46 7.39
C LYS A 57 -1.88 24.71 8.38
N ARG A 58 -1.57 24.70 9.69
CA ARG A 58 -2.46 25.20 10.72
C ARG A 58 -2.92 26.56 10.22
N ARG A 59 -4.17 26.65 9.79
CA ARG A 59 -4.80 27.95 9.51
C ARG A 59 -4.67 28.78 10.78
N LYS A 60 -3.64 29.61 10.87
CA LYS A 60 -3.65 30.72 11.80
C LYS A 60 -4.79 31.60 11.32
N LYS A 61 -5.83 31.71 12.18
CA LYS A 61 -6.96 32.64 11.93
C LYS A 61 -6.39 33.95 11.41
N GLY A 62 -6.80 34.38 10.22
CA GLY A 62 -6.68 35.75 9.75
C GLY A 62 -5.54 36.13 8.82
N LYS A 63 -4.64 35.26 8.38
CA LYS A 63 -3.62 35.63 7.37
C LYS A 63 -3.88 34.90 6.05
N LYS A 64 -4.15 35.67 4.97
CA LYS A 64 -4.06 35.18 3.59
C LYS A 64 -2.63 34.64 3.40
N VAL A 65 -2.49 33.33 3.20
CA VAL A 65 -1.22 32.73 2.83
C VAL A 65 -1.11 32.91 1.33
N ALA A 66 -0.09 33.64 0.88
CA ALA A 66 0.24 33.76 -0.54
C ALA A 66 0.36 32.37 -1.17
N GLU A 67 -0.25 32.18 -2.33
CA GLU A 67 -0.06 30.97 -3.13
C GLU A 67 1.43 30.78 -3.40
N PRO A 68 1.96 29.54 -3.39
CA PRO A 68 3.35 29.33 -3.72
C PRO A 68 3.62 29.85 -5.13
N SER A 69 4.55 30.79 -5.26
CA SER A 69 5.06 31.25 -6.54
C SER A 69 5.79 30.07 -7.23
N GLY A 70 5.15 29.46 -8.23
CA GLY A 70 5.68 28.34 -9.00
C GLY A 70 4.58 27.60 -9.76
N PRO A 71 4.90 26.79 -10.77
CA PRO A 71 3.91 26.07 -11.54
C PRO A 71 3.08 25.17 -10.61
N ASN A 72 1.76 25.28 -10.69
CA ASN A 72 0.82 24.49 -9.89
C ASN A 72 1.10 22.98 -10.10
N PRO A 73 1.62 22.25 -9.10
CA PRO A 73 2.05 20.85 -9.25
C PRO A 73 0.88 19.92 -9.61
N HIS A 74 -0.36 20.36 -9.39
CA HIS A 74 -1.54 19.56 -9.70
C HIS A 74 -1.81 19.47 -11.20
N ARG A 75 -1.29 20.42 -12.01
CA ARG A 75 -1.39 20.40 -13.49
C ARG A 75 -0.65 19.23 -14.14
N TYR A 76 0.23 18.58 -13.41
CA TYR A 76 1.06 17.47 -13.89
C TYR A 76 0.60 16.12 -13.31
N THR A 77 -0.66 16.03 -12.91
CA THR A 77 -1.23 14.80 -12.33
C THR A 77 -2.09 14.07 -13.35
N LEU A 78 -2.32 12.78 -13.08
CA LEU A 78 -3.08 11.87 -13.92
C LEU A 78 -4.39 12.50 -14.47
N PRO A 79 -5.33 13.01 -13.63
CA PRO A 79 -6.55 13.62 -14.16
C PRO A 79 -6.28 14.88 -15.00
N ALA A 80 -5.32 15.71 -14.62
CA ALA A 80 -5.01 16.93 -15.34
C ALA A 80 -4.50 16.66 -16.77
N VAL A 81 -3.61 15.66 -16.89
CA VAL A 81 -3.01 15.29 -18.17
C VAL A 81 -4.04 14.67 -19.10
N PHE A 82 -4.90 13.78 -18.58
CA PHE A 82 -5.95 13.14 -19.35
C PHE A 82 -7.06 14.11 -19.73
N ASN A 83 -7.48 15.02 -18.83
CA ASN A 83 -8.42 16.10 -19.16
C ASN A 83 -7.89 16.96 -20.32
N LYS A 84 -6.60 17.34 -20.28
CA LYS A 84 -5.97 18.12 -21.35
C LYS A 84 -5.97 17.37 -22.69
N ALA A 85 -5.89 16.05 -22.66
CA ALA A 85 -5.94 15.18 -23.83
C ALA A 85 -7.37 14.87 -24.31
N GLY A 86 -8.40 15.49 -23.71
CA GLY A 86 -9.79 15.32 -24.11
C GLY A 86 -10.51 14.11 -23.51
N TYR A 87 -9.93 13.45 -22.51
CA TYR A 87 -10.59 12.36 -21.80
C TYR A 87 -11.62 12.89 -20.80
N ALA A 88 -12.74 12.21 -20.67
CA ALA A 88 -13.63 12.36 -19.53
C ALA A 88 -13.06 11.59 -18.34
N THR A 89 -12.77 12.26 -17.23
CA THR A 89 -12.12 11.62 -16.08
C THR A 89 -13.10 11.46 -14.91
N MET A 90 -13.21 10.24 -14.41
CA MET A 90 -14.07 9.90 -13.27
C MET A 90 -13.23 9.31 -12.13
N ARG A 91 -13.62 9.64 -10.93
CA ARG A 91 -13.03 9.08 -9.72
C ARG A 91 -14.11 8.69 -8.71
N THR A 92 -13.96 7.49 -8.13
CA THR A 92 -14.54 7.12 -6.84
C THR A 92 -13.46 6.53 -5.94
N CYS A 93 -13.46 6.87 -4.66
CA CYS A 93 -12.55 6.34 -3.65
C CYS A 93 -13.02 6.77 -2.26
N LYS A 94 -12.40 6.21 -1.20
CA LYS A 94 -12.57 6.76 0.14
C LYS A 94 -12.05 8.20 0.22
N ASN A 95 -12.72 9.02 1.03
CA ASN A 95 -12.23 10.35 1.36
C ASN A 95 -11.03 10.26 2.34
N GLY A 96 -10.05 11.13 2.17
CA GLY A 96 -8.85 11.22 3.01
C GLY A 96 -7.69 10.32 2.59
N ASN A 97 -6.53 10.56 3.19
CA ASN A 97 -5.25 9.91 2.89
C ASN A 97 -4.97 9.78 1.38
N SER A 98 -5.18 10.88 0.66
CA SER A 98 -5.15 10.93 -0.79
C SER A 98 -4.47 12.23 -1.26
N TYR A 99 -4.44 12.47 -2.56
CA TYR A 99 -3.88 13.67 -3.17
C TYR A 99 -5.00 14.64 -3.57
N GLU A 100 -5.47 15.45 -2.63
CA GLU A 100 -6.65 16.31 -2.81
C GLU A 100 -6.54 17.24 -4.01
N GLY A 101 -5.37 17.86 -4.23
CA GLY A 101 -5.16 18.73 -5.38
C GLY A 101 -5.27 18.03 -6.74
N ALA A 102 -4.97 16.74 -6.82
CA ALA A 102 -5.22 15.94 -8.02
C ALA A 102 -6.68 15.48 -8.08
N ASN A 103 -7.23 15.05 -6.95
CA ASN A 103 -8.61 14.55 -6.89
C ASN A 103 -9.64 15.59 -7.33
N ALA A 104 -9.40 16.87 -7.02
CA ALA A 104 -10.26 17.98 -7.41
C ALA A 104 -10.29 18.24 -8.93
N LEU A 105 -9.39 17.65 -9.69
CA LEU A 105 -9.28 17.83 -11.14
C LEU A 105 -10.02 16.75 -11.94
N PHE A 106 -10.54 15.70 -11.30
CA PHE A 106 -11.43 14.76 -11.99
C PHE A 106 -12.73 15.46 -12.39
N THR A 107 -13.16 15.28 -13.63
CA THR A 107 -14.40 15.92 -14.14
C THR A 107 -15.64 15.40 -13.42
N VAL A 108 -15.62 14.14 -13.01
CA VAL A 108 -16.63 13.53 -12.13
C VAL A 108 -15.93 12.97 -10.90
N ARG A 109 -16.32 13.45 -9.72
CA ARG A 109 -15.76 13.00 -8.45
C ARG A 109 -16.87 12.55 -7.51
N ARG A 110 -16.81 11.28 -7.10
CA ARG A 110 -17.77 10.65 -6.20
C ARG A 110 -17.02 9.89 -5.11
N ASP A 111 -16.47 10.60 -4.13
CA ASP A 111 -15.73 10.03 -3.01
C ASP A 111 -16.65 9.68 -1.84
N ALA A 112 -16.44 8.52 -1.23
CA ALA A 112 -17.14 8.12 -0.02
C ALA A 112 -16.73 9.00 1.16
N THR A 113 -17.71 9.57 1.86
CA THR A 113 -17.50 10.44 3.02
C THR A 113 -17.32 9.68 4.33
N LYS A 114 -17.82 8.43 4.38
CA LYS A 114 -17.69 7.51 5.52
C LYS A 114 -16.66 6.42 5.21
N ARG A 115 -16.07 5.86 6.24
CA ARG A 115 -15.22 4.67 6.16
C ARG A 115 -16.03 3.44 6.54
N GLY A 116 -15.68 2.31 5.94
CA GLY A 116 -16.38 1.06 6.16
C GLY A 116 -17.79 1.07 5.59
N GLY A 117 -18.57 0.09 5.98
CA GLY A 117 -19.94 -0.09 5.52
C GLY A 117 -20.03 -0.77 4.17
N THR A 118 -21.02 -1.63 4.03
CA THR A 118 -21.27 -2.38 2.81
C THR A 118 -22.20 -1.66 1.85
N ASP A 119 -23.10 -0.80 2.36
CA ASP A 119 -24.23 -0.29 1.59
C ASP A 119 -24.06 1.16 1.11
N SER A 120 -23.67 2.08 1.99
CA SER A 120 -23.63 3.53 1.66
C SER A 120 -22.23 4.09 1.43
N SER A 121 -21.18 3.31 1.63
CA SER A 121 -19.79 3.73 1.46
C SER A 121 -18.82 2.57 1.25
N GLY A 122 -19.33 1.34 1.18
CA GLY A 122 -18.58 0.11 0.98
C GLY A 122 -18.24 -0.15 -0.48
N SER A 123 -17.78 -1.36 -0.76
CA SER A 123 -17.33 -1.74 -2.11
C SER A 123 -18.46 -1.68 -3.14
N ALA A 124 -19.69 -2.09 -2.78
CA ALA A 124 -20.86 -2.01 -3.66
C ALA A 124 -21.17 -0.56 -4.04
N TRP A 125 -21.20 0.35 -3.05
CA TRP A 125 -21.43 1.76 -3.32
C TRP A 125 -20.43 2.34 -4.34
N HIS A 126 -19.15 2.01 -4.22
CA HIS A 126 -18.15 2.47 -5.18
C HIS A 126 -18.40 1.93 -6.59
N ALA A 127 -18.79 0.66 -6.71
CA ALA A 127 -19.18 0.10 -8.01
C ALA A 127 -20.41 0.80 -8.60
N ASP A 128 -21.44 1.06 -7.78
CA ASP A 128 -22.65 1.77 -8.22
C ASP A 128 -22.34 3.17 -8.76
N GLN A 129 -21.36 3.88 -8.16
CA GLN A 129 -20.91 5.17 -8.70
C GLN A 129 -20.31 5.06 -10.09
N VAL A 130 -19.53 3.98 -10.36
CA VAL A 130 -18.95 3.72 -11.68
C VAL A 130 -20.04 3.30 -12.68
N LEU A 131 -20.94 2.41 -12.28
CA LEU A 131 -22.04 1.92 -13.13
C LEU A 131 -22.99 3.05 -13.57
N ASP A 132 -23.31 3.96 -12.62
CA ASP A 132 -24.12 5.14 -12.94
C ASP A 132 -23.39 6.07 -13.92
N TYR A 133 -22.08 6.34 -13.68
CA TYR A 133 -21.27 7.13 -14.61
C TYR A 133 -21.25 6.52 -16.01
N LEU A 134 -21.02 5.21 -16.15
CA LEU A 134 -21.01 4.51 -17.43
C LEU A 134 -22.38 4.55 -18.11
N SER A 135 -23.47 4.42 -17.35
CA SER A 135 -24.84 4.50 -17.86
C SER A 135 -25.19 5.90 -18.36
N GLN A 136 -24.76 6.95 -17.67
CA GLN A 136 -24.92 8.34 -18.12
C GLN A 136 -24.10 8.60 -19.39
N ARG A 137 -22.86 8.08 -19.45
CA ARG A 137 -22.00 8.20 -20.63
C ARG A 137 -22.63 7.50 -21.85
N GLN A 138 -23.28 6.35 -21.67
CA GLN A 138 -23.90 5.59 -22.75
C GLN A 138 -24.99 6.39 -23.49
N LYS A 139 -25.67 7.32 -22.78
CA LYS A 139 -26.72 8.19 -23.31
C LYS A 139 -26.20 9.39 -24.12
N GLN A 140 -24.90 9.66 -24.07
CA GLN A 140 -24.30 10.81 -24.75
C GLN A 140 -24.17 10.54 -26.26
N LYS A 141 -24.54 11.52 -27.07
CA LYS A 141 -24.41 11.44 -28.56
C LYS A 141 -22.94 11.38 -29.00
N LYS A 142 -22.07 12.13 -28.36
CA LYS A 142 -20.62 12.17 -28.60
C LYS A 142 -19.88 11.72 -27.34
N LYS A 143 -19.18 10.60 -27.43
CA LYS A 143 -18.46 10.01 -26.30
C LYS A 143 -16.97 10.34 -26.39
N ALA A 144 -16.45 11.11 -25.45
CA ALA A 144 -15.02 11.28 -25.28
C ALA A 144 -14.39 9.95 -24.77
N PRO A 145 -13.13 9.62 -24.98
CA PRO A 145 -12.47 8.54 -24.26
C PRO A 145 -12.54 8.79 -22.75
N PHE A 146 -12.44 7.74 -21.94
CA PHE A 146 -12.57 7.88 -20.48
C PHE A 146 -11.35 7.39 -19.73
N LEU A 147 -11.17 7.95 -18.53
CA LEU A 147 -10.27 7.44 -17.51
C LEU A 147 -11.06 7.33 -16.19
N ILE A 148 -11.13 6.13 -15.63
CA ILE A 148 -11.80 5.88 -14.35
C ILE A 148 -10.76 5.47 -13.30
N TYR A 149 -10.68 6.22 -12.22
CA TYR A 149 -9.97 5.84 -11.01
C TYR A 149 -10.96 5.19 -10.03
N PHE A 150 -11.04 3.87 -10.10
CA PHE A 150 -11.96 3.05 -9.31
C PHE A 150 -11.25 2.58 -8.05
N GLY A 151 -11.37 3.33 -6.95
CA GLY A 151 -10.78 3.02 -5.66
C GLY A 151 -11.83 2.62 -4.64
N PHE A 152 -11.47 1.70 -3.75
CA PHE A 152 -12.34 1.19 -2.69
C PHE A 152 -12.02 1.78 -1.32
N SER A 153 -13.00 1.77 -0.41
CA SER A 153 -12.78 2.05 1.01
C SER A 153 -12.22 0.85 1.76
N HIS A 154 -12.70 -0.36 1.47
CA HIS A 154 -12.15 -1.62 1.94
C HIS A 154 -10.89 -2.04 1.14
N PRO A 155 -10.06 -2.91 1.71
CA PRO A 155 -10.12 -3.56 3.03
C PRO A 155 -9.51 -2.71 4.16
N HIS A 156 -9.52 -1.38 4.05
CA HIS A 156 -9.13 -0.50 5.16
C HIS A 156 -10.04 -0.71 6.38
N ASP A 157 -9.53 -0.48 7.57
CA ASP A 157 -10.36 -0.56 8.79
C ASP A 157 -11.55 0.43 8.73
N THR A 158 -12.71 0.07 9.20
CA THR A 158 -13.08 -1.22 9.79
C THR A 158 -13.38 -2.23 8.68
N ARG A 159 -12.96 -3.48 8.83
CA ARG A 159 -13.27 -4.56 7.89
C ARG A 159 -14.61 -5.17 8.25
N ASP A 160 -15.67 -4.41 8.05
CA ASP A 160 -17.05 -4.79 8.28
C ASP A 160 -17.64 -5.41 6.99
N GLY A 161 -17.15 -6.58 6.63
CA GLY A 161 -17.56 -7.32 5.44
C GLY A 161 -19.05 -7.65 5.42
N ARG A 162 -19.56 -8.04 4.26
CA ARG A 162 -20.95 -8.50 4.09
C ARG A 162 -21.19 -9.74 4.96
N PRO A 163 -22.35 -9.85 5.63
CA PRO A 163 -22.64 -10.93 6.56
C PRO A 163 -22.42 -12.33 5.98
N GLU A 164 -22.85 -12.56 4.75
CA GLU A 164 -22.68 -13.85 4.06
C GLU A 164 -21.20 -14.20 3.80
N LEU A 165 -20.37 -13.21 3.45
CA LEU A 165 -18.94 -13.41 3.24
C LEU A 165 -18.19 -13.56 4.56
N LEU A 166 -18.57 -12.81 5.60
CA LEU A 166 -18.03 -13.02 6.93
C LEU A 166 -18.32 -14.45 7.42
N LYS A 167 -19.57 -14.94 7.22
CA LYS A 167 -19.94 -16.31 7.56
C LYS A 167 -19.13 -17.34 6.78
N LYS A 168 -18.94 -17.13 5.46
CA LYS A 168 -18.12 -17.99 4.59
C LYS A 168 -16.69 -18.15 5.13
N TYR A 169 -16.07 -17.08 5.57
CA TYR A 169 -14.70 -17.08 6.11
C TYR A 169 -14.63 -17.24 7.64
N GLY A 170 -15.71 -17.68 8.28
CA GLY A 170 -15.76 -17.93 9.72
C GLY A 170 -15.47 -16.73 10.60
N ALA A 171 -15.60 -15.52 10.06
CA ALA A 171 -15.24 -14.28 10.73
C ALA A 171 -16.47 -13.56 11.31
N VAL A 172 -16.22 -12.77 12.35
CA VAL A 172 -17.24 -11.93 12.99
C VAL A 172 -16.72 -10.50 13.18
N ASN A 173 -17.64 -9.53 13.17
CA ASN A 173 -17.34 -8.14 13.55
C ASN A 173 -17.20 -8.05 15.08
N HIS A 174 -16.05 -8.52 15.59
CA HIS A 174 -15.78 -8.60 17.01
C HIS A 174 -15.27 -7.27 17.55
N THR A 175 -15.99 -6.69 18.52
CA THR A 175 -15.68 -5.36 19.10
C THR A 175 -15.39 -5.38 20.59
N ASP A 176 -15.58 -6.53 21.26
CA ASP A 176 -15.34 -6.70 22.69
C ASP A 176 -13.88 -7.02 22.96
N ARG A 177 -13.14 -6.02 23.45
CA ARG A 177 -11.69 -6.14 23.75
C ARG A 177 -11.38 -7.01 24.96
N SER A 178 -12.35 -7.33 25.78
CA SER A 178 -12.18 -8.19 26.95
C SER A 178 -12.19 -9.67 26.59
N LYS A 179 -12.72 -10.03 25.42
CA LYS A 179 -12.86 -11.40 24.94
C LYS A 179 -12.05 -11.64 23.68
N LEU A 180 -11.63 -12.88 23.46
CA LEU A 180 -11.10 -13.31 22.17
C LEU A 180 -12.26 -13.53 21.19
N PRO A 181 -12.04 -13.30 19.88
CA PRO A 181 -12.99 -13.71 18.87
C PRO A 181 -13.22 -15.23 18.94
N PRO A 182 -14.41 -15.72 18.60
CA PRO A 182 -14.67 -17.17 18.60
C PRO A 182 -13.79 -17.86 17.54
N ALA A 183 -13.28 -19.03 17.87
CA ALA A 183 -12.64 -19.92 16.91
C ALA A 183 -13.69 -20.47 15.94
N ASN A 184 -13.31 -20.61 14.67
CA ASN A 184 -14.15 -21.20 13.64
C ASN A 184 -13.27 -21.95 12.62
N ALA A 185 -13.65 -23.18 12.27
CA ALA A 185 -12.88 -24.01 11.33
C ALA A 185 -12.76 -23.39 9.93
N SER A 186 -13.73 -22.58 9.51
CA SER A 186 -13.71 -21.87 8.23
C SER A 186 -12.79 -20.65 8.22
N GLN A 187 -12.21 -20.24 9.36
CA GLN A 187 -11.26 -19.13 9.40
C GLN A 187 -9.99 -19.47 8.63
N PRO A 188 -9.41 -18.52 7.89
CA PRO A 188 -8.13 -18.70 7.23
C PRO A 188 -7.04 -19.16 8.22
N ALA A 189 -6.12 -19.99 7.73
CA ALA A 189 -4.93 -20.38 8.50
C ALA A 189 -4.04 -19.16 8.79
N LEU A 190 -3.25 -19.25 9.85
CA LEU A 190 -2.21 -18.26 10.11
C LEU A 190 -1.20 -18.21 8.96
N PRO A 191 -0.69 -17.03 8.60
CA PRO A 191 0.31 -16.93 7.54
C PRO A 191 1.62 -17.63 7.96
N PRO A 192 2.38 -18.20 7.00
CA PRO A 192 3.63 -18.93 7.31
C PRO A 192 4.61 -18.16 8.20
N ASN A 193 4.70 -16.84 7.99
CA ASN A 193 5.56 -15.94 8.76
C ASN A 193 4.83 -15.21 9.90
N TYR A 194 3.83 -15.84 10.47
CA TYR A 194 3.17 -15.35 11.69
C TYR A 194 4.12 -15.37 12.89
N LEU A 195 4.03 -14.33 13.71
CA LEU A 195 4.60 -14.27 15.06
C LEU A 195 3.57 -13.66 16.02
N PRO A 196 3.52 -14.12 17.28
CA PRO A 196 2.65 -13.51 18.29
C PRO A 196 3.12 -12.10 18.70
N LYS A 197 4.40 -11.78 18.45
CA LYS A 197 5.01 -10.49 18.77
C LYS A 197 6.19 -10.23 17.84
N HIS A 198 6.34 -8.96 17.39
CA HIS A 198 7.54 -8.55 16.67
C HIS A 198 8.75 -8.52 17.63
N PRO A 199 9.92 -9.07 17.23
CA PRO A 199 11.03 -9.30 18.17
C PRO A 199 11.79 -8.03 18.61
N PHE A 200 11.59 -6.91 17.91
CA PHE A 200 12.24 -5.63 18.26
C PHE A 200 11.32 -4.43 17.96
N ASP A 201 11.67 -3.28 18.52
CA ASP A 201 10.98 -2.02 18.18
C ASP A 201 11.39 -1.56 16.77
N HIS A 202 10.46 -1.66 15.83
CA HIS A 202 10.67 -1.28 14.44
C HIS A 202 10.37 0.20 14.13
N GLY A 203 10.21 1.02 15.16
CA GLY A 203 10.04 2.47 15.06
C GLY A 203 8.61 2.96 14.92
N HIS A 204 7.64 2.10 14.85
CA HIS A 204 6.25 2.48 14.99
C HIS A 204 5.85 2.35 16.48
N THR A 205 5.24 3.41 17.04
CA THR A 205 4.89 3.47 18.47
C THR A 205 3.82 2.49 18.88
N SER A 206 3.10 1.99 17.93
CA SER A 206 2.13 0.93 18.06
C SER A 206 2.48 -0.13 17.05
N VAL A 207 2.51 -1.37 17.48
CA VAL A 207 2.69 -2.54 16.59
C VAL A 207 1.63 -2.58 15.50
N ARG A 208 0.65 -1.72 15.61
CA ARG A 208 -0.49 -1.55 14.75
C ARG A 208 -0.56 -0.11 14.28
N ASP A 209 -0.74 0.08 12.99
CA ASP A 209 -0.85 1.36 12.32
C ASP A 209 -2.19 2.08 12.49
N GLU A 210 -3.24 1.37 12.89
CA GLU A 210 -4.59 1.90 12.97
C GLU A 210 -5.16 1.78 14.40
N VAL A 211 -4.38 2.32 15.33
CA VAL A 211 -4.71 2.36 16.75
C VAL A 211 -6.05 3.04 17.00
N GLY A 212 -6.90 2.41 17.79
CA GLY A 212 -8.19 2.96 18.20
C GLY A 212 -9.36 2.61 17.29
N VAL A 213 -9.14 1.91 16.18
CA VAL A 213 -10.21 1.39 15.35
C VAL A 213 -10.88 0.20 16.05
N LYS A 214 -12.22 0.20 16.11
CA LYS A 214 -12.99 -0.89 16.70
C LYS A 214 -12.73 -2.20 15.98
N GLY A 215 -12.62 -3.29 16.75
CA GLY A 215 -12.44 -4.64 16.22
C GLY A 215 -11.03 -4.96 15.74
N VAL A 216 -10.07 -4.06 15.90
CA VAL A 216 -8.66 -4.34 15.58
C VAL A 216 -7.82 -4.06 16.82
N TRP A 217 -7.24 -5.10 17.40
CA TRP A 217 -6.57 -5.05 18.70
C TRP A 217 -5.05 -5.11 18.58
N ASN A 218 -4.37 -4.74 19.67
CA ASN A 218 -2.92 -4.92 19.79
C ASN A 218 -2.52 -6.40 19.99
N LYS A 219 -3.46 -7.27 20.35
CA LYS A 219 -3.20 -8.70 20.44
C LYS A 219 -2.90 -9.31 19.09
N ARG A 220 -1.99 -10.28 19.10
CA ARG A 220 -1.55 -11.04 17.92
C ARG A 220 -1.73 -12.55 18.13
N ASP A 221 -2.66 -12.91 19.05
CA ASP A 221 -3.00 -14.32 19.27
C ASP A 221 -3.68 -14.91 18.02
N GLU A 222 -3.69 -16.22 17.94
CA GLU A 222 -4.23 -16.98 16.83
C GLU A 222 -5.66 -16.56 16.47
N TYR A 223 -6.54 -16.50 17.45
CA TYR A 223 -7.96 -16.23 17.22
C TYR A 223 -8.20 -14.83 16.67
N THR A 224 -7.51 -13.84 17.22
CA THR A 224 -7.59 -12.45 16.74
C THR A 224 -7.09 -12.34 15.31
N ILE A 225 -5.97 -12.98 14.99
CA ILE A 225 -5.37 -12.91 13.64
C ILE A 225 -6.23 -13.67 12.62
N ARG A 226 -6.68 -14.88 12.93
CA ARG A 226 -7.53 -15.66 12.02
C ARG A 226 -8.87 -14.96 11.75
N ASN A 227 -9.48 -14.37 12.76
CA ASN A 227 -10.68 -13.56 12.58
C ASN A 227 -10.43 -12.32 11.71
N GLU A 228 -9.30 -11.62 11.90
CA GLU A 228 -8.94 -10.47 11.05
C GLU A 228 -8.65 -10.89 9.61
N LEU A 229 -8.03 -12.03 9.37
CA LEU A 229 -7.83 -12.58 8.02
C LEU A 229 -9.16 -12.92 7.36
N GLY A 230 -10.09 -13.55 8.09
CA GLY A 230 -11.43 -13.84 7.55
C GLY A 230 -12.21 -12.57 7.20
N ARG A 231 -12.09 -11.51 8.00
CA ARG A 231 -12.67 -10.20 7.70
C ARG A 231 -12.03 -9.55 6.48
N GLU A 232 -10.70 -9.68 6.35
CA GLU A 232 -9.95 -9.20 5.17
C GLU A 232 -10.40 -9.94 3.91
N PHE A 233 -10.55 -11.26 3.97
CA PHE A 233 -10.99 -12.08 2.84
C PHE A 233 -12.42 -11.74 2.43
N ALA A 234 -13.33 -11.57 3.39
CA ALA A 234 -14.70 -11.13 3.11
C ALA A 234 -14.76 -9.78 2.38
N CYS A 235 -13.93 -8.82 2.79
CA CYS A 235 -13.82 -7.53 2.11
C CYS A 235 -13.20 -7.65 0.71
N SER A 236 -12.18 -8.49 0.56
CA SER A 236 -11.45 -8.67 -0.71
C SER A 236 -12.31 -9.39 -1.76
N GLU A 237 -13.03 -10.45 -1.36
CA GLU A 237 -13.98 -11.12 -2.25
C GLU A 237 -15.12 -10.19 -2.66
N ASN A 238 -15.64 -9.35 -1.75
CA ASN A 238 -16.63 -8.35 -2.13
C ASN A 238 -16.08 -7.34 -3.14
N ILE A 239 -14.80 -6.94 -3.03
CA ILE A 239 -14.15 -6.10 -4.04
C ILE A 239 -14.12 -6.81 -5.40
N ASP A 240 -13.75 -8.08 -5.42
CA ASP A 240 -13.73 -8.91 -6.63
C ASP A 240 -15.11 -8.94 -7.32
N ILE A 241 -16.17 -9.23 -6.57
CA ILE A 241 -17.56 -9.20 -7.05
C ILE A 241 -17.91 -7.83 -7.66
N GLN A 242 -17.53 -6.74 -7.00
CA GLN A 242 -17.87 -5.40 -7.48
C GLN A 242 -17.08 -4.99 -8.72
N ILE A 243 -15.85 -5.46 -8.88
CA ILE A 243 -15.07 -5.31 -10.11
C ILE A 243 -15.79 -6.05 -11.24
N GLY A 244 -16.27 -7.28 -11.01
CA GLY A 244 -17.02 -8.07 -11.99
C GLY A 244 -18.20 -7.30 -12.56
N ARG A 245 -19.05 -6.69 -11.73
CA ARG A 245 -20.18 -5.86 -12.15
C ARG A 245 -19.79 -4.72 -13.10
N VAL A 246 -18.66 -4.09 -12.86
CA VAL A 246 -18.17 -3.01 -13.72
C VAL A 246 -17.63 -3.55 -15.04
N LEU A 247 -16.91 -4.69 -15.03
CA LEU A 247 -16.42 -5.33 -16.24
C LEU A 247 -17.57 -5.83 -17.14
N GLU A 248 -18.59 -6.46 -16.57
CA GLU A 248 -19.81 -6.87 -17.25
C GLU A 248 -20.52 -5.67 -17.92
N LYS A 249 -20.58 -4.52 -17.22
CA LYS A 249 -21.15 -3.31 -17.82
C LYS A 249 -20.33 -2.80 -19.00
N LEU A 250 -19.00 -2.81 -18.93
CA LEU A 250 -18.12 -2.43 -20.04
C LEU A 250 -18.27 -3.39 -21.22
N GLU A 251 -18.39 -4.68 -20.96
CA GLU A 251 -18.64 -5.71 -21.98
C GLU A 251 -19.99 -5.49 -22.69
N ALA A 252 -21.05 -5.29 -21.91
CA ALA A 252 -22.39 -4.98 -22.45
C ALA A 252 -22.45 -3.65 -23.25
N MET A 253 -21.51 -2.76 -23.03
CA MET A 253 -21.34 -1.52 -23.81
C MET A 253 -20.47 -1.68 -25.05
N GLY A 254 -19.82 -2.86 -25.24
CA GLY A 254 -18.82 -3.09 -26.28
C GLY A 254 -17.52 -2.31 -26.10
N GLU A 255 -17.26 -1.83 -24.88
CA GLU A 255 -16.09 -0.99 -24.57
C GLU A 255 -14.95 -1.78 -23.89
N LEU A 256 -15.20 -3.03 -23.42
CA LEU A 256 -14.24 -3.79 -22.62
C LEU A 256 -12.95 -4.10 -23.38
N GLU A 257 -13.05 -4.56 -24.62
CA GLU A 257 -11.89 -4.95 -25.43
C GLU A 257 -11.05 -3.75 -25.91
N ASN A 258 -11.60 -2.54 -25.83
CA ASN A 258 -10.90 -1.29 -26.12
C ASN A 258 -10.53 -0.51 -24.85
N THR A 259 -10.46 -1.20 -23.71
CA THR A 259 -10.16 -0.59 -22.42
C THR A 259 -8.92 -1.24 -21.77
N TYR A 260 -7.93 -0.44 -21.44
CA TYR A 260 -6.86 -0.90 -20.56
C TYR A 260 -7.34 -0.91 -19.10
N ILE A 261 -7.18 -2.04 -18.44
CA ILE A 261 -7.54 -2.26 -17.04
C ILE A 261 -6.24 -2.47 -16.27
N VAL A 262 -6.00 -1.63 -15.26
CA VAL A 262 -4.87 -1.76 -14.33
C VAL A 262 -5.43 -2.03 -12.94
N TYR A 263 -5.22 -3.23 -12.43
CA TYR A 263 -5.56 -3.61 -11.07
C TYR A 263 -4.33 -3.56 -10.18
N THR A 264 -4.42 -2.86 -9.06
CA THR A 264 -3.35 -2.80 -8.05
C THR A 264 -3.87 -2.38 -6.68
N ALA A 265 -3.01 -2.44 -5.67
CA ALA A 265 -3.24 -1.87 -4.34
C ALA A 265 -2.25 -0.74 -4.05
N ASP A 266 -2.57 0.14 -3.11
CA ASP A 266 -1.66 1.21 -2.67
C ASP A 266 -0.59 0.71 -1.69
N HIS A 267 -0.81 -0.40 -1.01
CA HIS A 267 0.12 -1.14 -0.14
C HIS A 267 -0.51 -2.47 0.30
N GLY A 268 0.30 -3.38 0.83
CA GLY A 268 -0.19 -4.56 1.54
C GLY A 268 -0.39 -4.32 3.04
N MET A 269 -0.72 -5.40 3.77
CA MET A 269 -0.94 -5.39 5.22
C MET A 269 -0.34 -6.64 5.87
N ALA A 270 0.12 -6.49 7.11
CA ALA A 270 0.78 -7.59 7.82
C ALA A 270 -0.20 -8.65 8.34
N ILE A 271 -1.22 -8.28 9.06
CA ILE A 271 -2.22 -9.13 9.72
C ILE A 271 -1.57 -10.37 10.33
N GLY A 272 -0.77 -10.17 11.40
CA GLY A 272 -0.06 -11.22 12.13
C GLY A 272 1.33 -11.58 11.58
N ARG A 273 1.64 -11.27 10.31
CA ARG A 273 2.97 -11.52 9.73
C ARG A 273 4.04 -10.76 10.48
N HIS A 274 5.12 -11.45 10.85
CA HIS A 274 6.23 -10.92 11.67
C HIS A 274 5.79 -10.27 13.00
N GLY A 275 4.63 -10.65 13.55
CA GLY A 275 4.07 -10.04 14.75
C GLY A 275 3.58 -8.60 14.55
N LEU A 276 3.33 -8.20 13.32
CA LEU A 276 2.83 -6.89 12.91
C LEU A 276 1.36 -6.98 12.48
N GLN A 277 0.65 -5.85 12.48
CA GLN A 277 -0.76 -5.82 12.08
C GLN A 277 -0.98 -4.99 10.81
N GLY A 278 -0.26 -3.91 10.68
CA GLY A 278 -0.51 -2.93 9.66
C GLY A 278 0.48 -2.89 8.51
N LYS A 279 0.58 -1.72 7.90
CA LYS A 279 1.30 -1.42 6.65
C LYS A 279 2.64 -0.71 6.86
N GLN A 280 3.01 -0.41 8.11
CA GLN A 280 4.17 0.44 8.43
C GLN A 280 5.44 -0.40 8.57
N ASN A 281 5.75 -1.16 7.56
CA ASN A 281 6.97 -1.94 7.46
C ASN A 281 7.36 -2.14 5.99
N MET A 282 8.54 -2.70 5.76
CA MET A 282 9.10 -2.91 4.42
C MET A 282 9.26 -4.41 4.07
N TYR A 283 8.57 -5.30 4.77
CA TYR A 283 8.49 -6.72 4.36
C TYR A 283 7.68 -6.88 3.07
N GLU A 284 7.93 -7.95 2.31
CA GLU A 284 7.29 -8.20 1.01
C GLU A 284 5.76 -8.12 1.08
N HIS A 285 5.15 -8.63 2.14
CA HIS A 285 3.69 -8.64 2.31
C HIS A 285 3.05 -7.25 2.48
N THR A 286 3.85 -6.21 2.72
CA THR A 286 3.36 -4.82 2.79
C THR A 286 3.94 -3.94 1.69
N TRP A 287 5.18 -4.19 1.30
CA TRP A 287 5.91 -3.39 0.32
C TRP A 287 5.54 -3.75 -1.12
N ARG A 288 5.41 -5.05 -1.42
CA ARG A 288 4.93 -5.55 -2.70
C ARG A 288 3.40 -5.50 -2.76
N VAL A 289 2.86 -5.17 -3.93
CA VAL A 289 1.42 -5.09 -4.19
C VAL A 289 1.04 -5.98 -5.36
N PRO A 290 -0.21 -6.47 -5.43
CA PRO A 290 -0.70 -7.14 -6.64
C PRO A 290 -0.71 -6.15 -7.80
N PHE A 291 -0.42 -6.65 -9.02
CA PHE A 291 -0.47 -5.82 -10.21
C PHE A 291 -0.84 -6.66 -11.43
N ILE A 292 -1.95 -6.31 -12.07
CA ILE A 292 -2.46 -6.98 -13.27
C ILE A 292 -2.78 -5.89 -14.30
N VAL A 293 -2.41 -6.13 -15.55
CA VAL A 293 -2.81 -5.28 -16.68
C VAL A 293 -3.46 -6.13 -17.77
N LYS A 294 -4.67 -5.76 -18.15
CA LYS A 294 -5.37 -6.32 -19.32
C LYS A 294 -5.72 -5.19 -20.29
N GLY A 295 -5.70 -5.46 -21.59
CA GLY A 295 -6.14 -4.50 -22.61
C GLY A 295 -5.58 -4.82 -23.99
N PRO A 296 -5.84 -3.97 -24.97
CA PRO A 296 -5.40 -4.17 -26.35
C PRO A 296 -3.90 -4.44 -26.47
N GLY A 297 -3.53 -5.49 -27.20
CA GLY A 297 -2.16 -5.84 -27.48
C GLY A 297 -1.38 -6.49 -26.33
N ILE A 298 -2.01 -6.75 -25.17
CA ILE A 298 -1.39 -7.46 -24.05
C ILE A 298 -1.63 -8.96 -24.20
N LYS A 299 -0.55 -9.75 -24.15
CA LYS A 299 -0.62 -11.21 -24.27
C LYS A 299 -1.34 -11.82 -23.07
N PRO A 300 -2.48 -12.52 -23.27
CA PRO A 300 -3.19 -13.20 -22.19
C PRO A 300 -2.32 -14.23 -21.46
N GLY A 301 -2.53 -14.37 -20.16
CA GLY A 301 -1.85 -15.34 -19.30
C GLY A 301 -0.34 -15.12 -19.15
N SER A 302 0.17 -13.96 -19.55
CA SER A 302 1.59 -13.64 -19.45
C SER A 302 1.99 -13.16 -18.05
N ARG A 303 3.29 -13.27 -17.74
CA ARG A 303 3.86 -12.79 -16.47
C ARG A 303 5.11 -11.95 -16.74
N ALA A 304 5.25 -10.87 -15.99
CA ALA A 304 6.43 -10.03 -15.97
C ALA A 304 7.18 -10.23 -14.64
N VAL A 305 8.42 -10.70 -14.73
CA VAL A 305 9.29 -10.93 -13.56
C VAL A 305 10.01 -9.67 -13.11
N GLY A 306 10.06 -8.66 -13.97
CA GLY A 306 10.74 -7.39 -13.71
C GLY A 306 10.02 -6.51 -12.69
N ASN A 307 10.80 -5.62 -12.08
CA ASN A 307 10.30 -4.72 -11.05
C ASN A 307 9.69 -3.45 -11.64
N ILE A 308 8.60 -2.98 -11.03
CA ILE A 308 8.00 -1.67 -11.27
C ILE A 308 7.67 -0.97 -9.95
N PHE A 309 7.60 0.35 -9.99
CA PHE A 309 7.01 1.13 -8.91
C PHE A 309 5.60 1.63 -9.27
N LEU A 310 4.78 1.89 -8.26
CA LEU A 310 3.46 2.50 -8.47
C LEU A 310 3.54 3.88 -9.15
N LEU A 311 4.65 4.58 -9.04
CA LEU A 311 4.84 5.85 -9.75
C LEU A 311 5.00 5.67 -11.28
N ASP A 312 5.31 4.46 -11.73
CA ASP A 312 5.45 4.13 -13.15
C ASP A 312 4.10 4.06 -13.86
N VAL A 313 3.01 3.95 -13.11
CA VAL A 313 1.63 3.88 -13.64
C VAL A 313 1.30 5.11 -14.49
N LEU A 314 1.62 6.33 -14.01
CA LEU A 314 1.30 7.55 -14.77
C LEU A 314 2.01 7.58 -16.14
N ALA A 315 3.30 7.29 -16.17
CA ALA A 315 4.07 7.27 -17.43
C ALA A 315 3.51 6.21 -18.40
N THR A 316 3.16 5.02 -17.86
CA THR A 316 2.66 3.91 -18.68
C THR A 316 1.28 4.15 -19.24
N VAL A 317 0.33 4.63 -18.42
CA VAL A 317 -1.04 4.88 -18.94
C VAL A 317 -1.06 6.07 -19.92
N CYS A 318 -0.17 7.05 -19.76
CA CYS A 318 0.04 8.09 -20.76
C CYS A 318 0.56 7.49 -22.08
N ASP A 319 1.58 6.64 -22.01
CA ASP A 319 2.18 5.99 -23.17
C ASP A 319 1.17 5.09 -23.91
N LEU A 320 0.39 4.27 -23.18
CA LEU A 320 -0.69 3.45 -23.75
C LEU A 320 -1.77 4.27 -24.42
N ALA A 321 -2.07 5.46 -23.92
CA ALA A 321 -3.07 6.37 -24.48
C ALA A 321 -2.49 7.31 -25.57
N GLY A 322 -1.22 7.19 -25.95
CA GLY A 322 -0.55 8.10 -26.88
C GLY A 322 -0.40 9.53 -26.36
N ILE A 323 -0.39 9.70 -25.05
CA ILE A 323 -0.26 11.00 -24.37
C ILE A 323 1.18 11.16 -23.86
N LYS A 324 1.78 12.31 -24.09
CA LYS A 324 3.10 12.59 -23.51
C LYS A 324 3.00 12.72 -21.99
N ALA A 325 3.76 11.90 -21.28
CA ALA A 325 3.85 11.99 -19.82
C ALA A 325 4.40 13.37 -19.41
N PRO A 326 3.97 13.93 -18.28
CA PRO A 326 4.44 15.23 -17.81
C PRO A 326 5.93 15.19 -17.47
N ALA A 327 6.68 16.26 -17.79
CA ALA A 327 8.12 16.36 -17.52
C ALA A 327 8.49 16.25 -16.02
N THR A 328 7.51 16.39 -15.13
CA THR A 328 7.69 16.19 -13.68
C THR A 328 7.58 14.74 -13.25
N SER A 329 7.17 13.84 -14.15
CA SER A 329 7.11 12.40 -13.86
C SER A 329 8.52 11.81 -13.85
N GLU A 330 8.82 11.06 -12.82
CA GLU A 330 10.06 10.29 -12.63
C GLU A 330 9.80 8.79 -12.86
N GLY A 331 8.55 8.45 -13.20
CA GLY A 331 8.13 7.10 -13.56
C GLY A 331 8.67 6.68 -14.92
N LEU A 332 8.95 5.40 -15.06
CA LEU A 332 9.31 4.74 -16.31
C LEU A 332 8.10 4.04 -16.90
N SER A 333 7.84 4.20 -18.20
CA SER A 333 6.82 3.42 -18.87
C SER A 333 7.23 1.95 -18.93
N PHE A 334 6.37 1.05 -18.45
CA PHE A 334 6.53 -0.37 -18.61
C PHE A 334 5.73 -0.92 -19.82
N ARG A 335 5.24 -0.06 -20.71
CA ARG A 335 4.62 -0.48 -21.97
C ARG A 335 5.50 -1.44 -22.78
N PRO A 336 6.82 -1.26 -22.91
CA PRO A 336 7.67 -2.22 -23.60
C PRO A 336 7.64 -3.64 -22.99
N VAL A 337 7.40 -3.75 -21.68
CA VAL A 337 7.20 -5.05 -21.01
C VAL A 337 5.84 -5.64 -21.36
N LEU A 338 4.80 -4.81 -21.36
CA LEU A 338 3.44 -5.25 -21.75
C LEU A 338 3.40 -5.76 -23.21
N GLU A 339 4.21 -5.19 -24.08
CA GLU A 339 4.34 -5.57 -25.49
C GLU A 339 5.35 -6.72 -25.72
N GLY A 340 5.98 -7.27 -24.67
CA GLY A 340 6.98 -8.32 -24.75
C GLY A 340 8.32 -7.91 -25.39
N LYS A 341 8.58 -6.59 -25.49
CA LYS A 341 9.81 -6.01 -26.08
C LYS A 341 10.96 -5.90 -25.06
N LYS A 342 10.63 -5.94 -23.78
CA LYS A 342 11.58 -5.94 -22.65
C LYS A 342 11.10 -6.88 -21.56
N GLU A 343 12.02 -7.40 -20.78
CA GLU A 343 11.71 -8.23 -19.60
C GLU A 343 11.59 -7.40 -18.34
N VAL A 344 12.41 -6.36 -18.23
CA VAL A 344 12.52 -5.55 -17.01
C VAL A 344 12.50 -4.05 -17.32
N VAL A 345 12.03 -3.28 -16.37
CA VAL A 345 12.05 -1.81 -16.38
C VAL A 345 13.03 -1.29 -15.33
N ARG A 346 13.14 -1.97 -14.20
CA ARG A 346 13.98 -1.60 -13.06
C ARG A 346 14.69 -2.81 -12.49
N ASP A 347 15.98 -2.68 -12.25
CA ASP A 347 16.79 -3.72 -11.59
C ASP A 347 16.81 -3.55 -10.07
N VAL A 348 16.71 -2.31 -9.60
CA VAL A 348 16.84 -1.95 -8.20
C VAL A 348 15.54 -1.29 -7.71
N LEU A 349 15.13 -1.70 -6.52
CA LEU A 349 14.02 -1.07 -5.79
C LEU A 349 14.54 -0.46 -4.51
N TYR A 350 14.07 0.74 -4.22
CA TYR A 350 14.32 1.46 -2.98
C TYR A 350 13.02 1.79 -2.27
N GLY A 351 13.02 1.69 -0.94
CA GLY A 351 11.88 2.06 -0.12
C GLY A 351 12.28 2.62 1.24
N ALA A 352 11.43 3.48 1.78
CA ALA A 352 11.67 4.12 3.07
C ALA A 352 10.39 4.25 3.90
N TYR A 353 10.50 4.11 5.21
CA TYR A 353 9.42 4.40 6.13
C TYR A 353 9.92 5.22 7.32
N CYS A 354 9.35 6.40 7.54
CA CYS A 354 9.76 7.35 8.57
C CYS A 354 8.70 7.64 9.65
N GLY A 355 7.57 6.94 9.62
CA GLY A 355 6.53 7.12 10.62
C GLY A 355 6.96 6.55 11.97
N GLY A 356 6.98 7.19 13.04
CA GLY A 356 7.36 6.69 14.38
C GLY A 356 8.78 7.00 14.79
N GLY A 357 9.69 7.28 13.90
CA GLY A 357 11.07 7.67 14.19
C GLY A 357 11.82 8.01 12.90
N ARG A 358 12.68 9.01 12.94
CA ARG A 358 13.52 9.40 11.81
C ARG A 358 14.97 9.13 12.15
N PRO A 359 15.76 8.57 11.25
CA PRO A 359 15.47 8.20 9.88
C PRO A 359 14.48 7.04 9.66
N GLY A 360 14.24 6.14 10.61
CA GLY A 360 13.30 5.03 10.50
C GLY A 360 13.83 3.84 9.70
N THR A 361 13.06 3.31 8.75
CA THR A 361 13.41 2.12 7.96
C THR A 361 13.87 2.53 6.57
N ARG A 362 14.90 1.88 6.04
CA ARG A 362 15.36 1.94 4.64
C ARG A 362 15.51 0.54 4.10
N CYS A 363 15.13 0.37 2.85
CA CYS A 363 15.16 -0.92 2.19
C CYS A 363 15.66 -0.78 0.76
N VAL A 364 16.48 -1.73 0.31
CA VAL A 364 16.87 -1.89 -1.11
C VAL A 364 16.73 -3.35 -1.51
N LYS A 365 16.29 -3.58 -2.76
CA LYS A 365 16.19 -4.92 -3.36
C LYS A 365 16.84 -4.90 -4.73
N LYS A 366 17.69 -5.90 -5.01
CA LYS A 366 18.28 -6.17 -6.34
C LYS A 366 18.30 -7.67 -6.58
N GLY A 367 17.68 -8.10 -7.66
CA GLY A 367 17.45 -9.53 -7.92
C GLY A 367 16.74 -10.18 -6.73
N ASP A 368 17.30 -11.28 -6.23
CA ASP A 368 16.76 -12.01 -5.08
C ASP A 368 17.20 -11.44 -3.73
N TRP A 369 18.11 -10.48 -3.71
CA TRP A 369 18.64 -9.94 -2.46
C TRP A 369 17.89 -8.71 -1.99
N LYS A 370 17.60 -8.69 -0.69
CA LYS A 370 16.92 -7.58 -0.01
C LYS A 370 17.62 -7.25 1.29
N LEU A 371 17.97 -5.97 1.43
CA LEU A 371 18.51 -5.39 2.66
C LEU A 371 17.48 -4.43 3.26
N THR A 372 17.24 -4.57 4.56
CA THR A 372 16.42 -3.62 5.33
C THR A 372 17.20 -3.16 6.56
N LYS A 373 17.29 -1.85 6.74
CA LYS A 373 17.94 -1.23 7.91
C LYS A 373 16.92 -0.41 8.71
N TYR A 374 16.92 -0.61 10.00
CA TYR A 374 16.11 0.12 10.97
C TYR A 374 17.01 1.02 11.79
N ASP A 375 16.75 2.32 11.81
CA ASP A 375 17.39 3.31 12.66
C ASP A 375 16.32 4.10 13.42
N VAL A 376 15.91 3.54 14.55
CA VAL A 376 14.81 4.06 15.36
C VAL A 376 15.39 5.02 16.40
N THR A 377 15.61 6.25 16.01
CA THR A 377 16.31 7.25 16.83
C THR A 377 15.64 7.52 18.18
N LYS A 378 14.32 7.32 18.28
CA LYS A 378 13.57 7.53 19.54
C LYS A 378 13.94 6.52 20.62
N THR A 379 14.17 5.27 20.25
CA THR A 379 14.46 4.17 21.17
C THR A 379 15.90 3.68 21.08
N GLY A 380 16.68 4.22 20.13
CA GLY A 380 18.06 3.81 19.90
C GLY A 380 18.22 2.44 19.22
N VAL A 381 17.12 1.84 18.77
CA VAL A 381 17.17 0.53 18.10
C VAL A 381 17.76 0.68 16.71
N ARG A 382 18.85 -0.04 16.47
CA ARG A 382 19.51 -0.21 15.17
C ARG A 382 19.53 -1.67 14.81
N HIS A 383 18.93 -2.02 13.69
CA HIS A 383 18.82 -3.41 13.27
C HIS A 383 19.01 -3.53 11.75
N THR A 384 19.69 -4.60 11.32
CA THR A 384 19.93 -4.88 9.90
C THR A 384 19.38 -6.26 9.58
N GLN A 385 18.66 -6.36 8.48
CA GLN A 385 18.15 -7.62 7.94
C GLN A 385 18.61 -7.76 6.50
N LEU A 386 19.18 -8.93 6.19
CA LEU A 386 19.57 -9.33 4.84
C LEU A 386 18.87 -10.64 4.51
N PHE A 387 18.17 -10.69 3.39
CA PHE A 387 17.46 -11.87 2.91
C PHE A 387 17.83 -12.18 1.47
N ASN A 388 17.93 -13.48 1.16
CA ASN A 388 17.80 -14.01 -0.19
C ASN A 388 16.33 -14.45 -0.36
N LEU A 389 15.54 -13.71 -1.13
CA LEU A 389 14.10 -13.96 -1.27
C LEU A 389 13.76 -15.20 -2.07
N LYS A 390 14.71 -15.75 -2.87
CA LYS A 390 14.55 -17.04 -3.53
C LYS A 390 14.57 -18.18 -2.54
N GLU A 391 15.49 -18.13 -1.58
CA GLU A 391 15.68 -19.15 -0.55
C GLU A 391 14.74 -18.92 0.65
N ASN A 392 14.40 -17.67 0.92
CA ASN A 392 13.56 -17.26 2.06
C ASN A 392 12.49 -16.26 1.61
N PRO A 393 11.49 -16.69 0.81
CA PRO A 393 10.46 -15.79 0.25
C PRO A 393 9.52 -15.20 1.30
N HIS A 394 9.46 -15.80 2.48
CA HIS A 394 8.66 -15.32 3.61
C HIS A 394 9.44 -14.41 4.56
N GLU A 395 10.71 -14.14 4.27
CA GLU A 395 11.61 -13.32 5.10
C GLU A 395 11.66 -13.83 6.56
N PHE A 396 11.66 -15.17 6.74
CA PHE A 396 11.75 -15.77 8.06
C PHE A 396 12.99 -15.27 8.81
N ILE A 397 12.83 -15.09 10.10
CA ILE A 397 13.89 -14.79 11.07
C ILE A 397 13.90 -15.87 12.14
N LYS A 398 14.95 -15.93 12.96
CA LYS A 398 15.12 -16.98 13.97
C LYS A 398 13.89 -17.22 14.86
N ALA A 399 13.12 -16.17 15.15
CA ALA A 399 11.91 -16.28 15.95
C ALA A 399 10.82 -17.20 15.34
N HIS A 400 10.78 -17.38 14.01
CA HIS A 400 9.82 -18.27 13.34
C HIS A 400 10.18 -19.77 13.52
N GLN A 401 11.40 -20.07 13.94
CA GLN A 401 11.85 -21.44 14.21
C GLN A 401 11.54 -21.88 15.66
N SER A 402 10.91 -21.00 16.45
CA SER A 402 10.53 -21.28 17.85
C SER A 402 9.56 -22.46 17.93
N PRO A 403 9.74 -23.37 18.92
CA PRO A 403 8.80 -24.42 19.22
C PRO A 403 7.39 -23.95 19.56
N GLU A 404 7.24 -22.68 19.96
CA GLU A 404 5.94 -22.05 20.25
C GLU A 404 5.21 -21.56 18.99
N VAL A 405 5.93 -21.31 17.89
CA VAL A 405 5.39 -20.72 16.66
C VAL A 405 5.11 -21.78 15.59
N THR A 406 6.03 -22.74 15.43
CA THR A 406 5.91 -23.75 14.37
C THR A 406 4.62 -24.58 14.42
N PRO A 407 4.09 -24.98 15.58
CA PRO A 407 2.81 -25.69 15.64
C PRO A 407 1.61 -24.82 15.21
N LEU A 408 1.67 -23.51 15.47
CA LEU A 408 0.58 -22.58 15.13
C LEU A 408 0.47 -22.35 13.63
N THR A 409 1.59 -22.30 12.93
CA THR A 409 1.64 -22.04 11.48
C THR A 409 1.64 -23.29 10.64
N GLY A 410 1.97 -24.46 11.22
CA GLY A 410 2.24 -25.70 10.49
C GLY A 410 3.50 -25.63 9.61
N VAL A 411 4.30 -24.56 9.73
CA VAL A 411 5.50 -24.33 8.91
C VAL A 411 6.73 -24.35 9.80
N LYS A 412 7.72 -25.17 9.43
CA LYS A 412 9.04 -25.22 10.06
C LYS A 412 10.08 -24.66 9.09
N PRO A 413 10.51 -23.39 9.26
CA PRO A 413 11.56 -22.82 8.40
C PRO A 413 12.85 -23.60 8.49
N GLY A 414 13.54 -23.77 7.35
CA GLY A 414 14.85 -24.40 7.30
C GLY A 414 15.93 -23.62 8.06
N PRO A 415 17.05 -24.24 8.43
CA PRO A 415 18.12 -23.59 9.20
C PRO A 415 18.68 -22.31 8.54
N GLY A 416 18.74 -22.28 7.21
CA GLY A 416 19.20 -21.12 6.43
C GLY A 416 18.13 -20.05 6.18
N GLN A 417 16.89 -20.31 6.53
CA GLN A 417 15.79 -19.32 6.37
C GLN A 417 15.72 -18.39 7.59
N VAL A 418 16.72 -17.55 7.69
CA VAL A 418 16.91 -16.60 8.80
C VAL A 418 17.38 -15.25 8.25
N ASN A 419 17.53 -14.27 9.13
CA ASN A 419 18.25 -13.03 8.82
C ASN A 419 19.74 -13.33 8.65
N LEU A 420 20.30 -13.08 7.46
CA LEU A 420 21.68 -13.39 7.08
C LEU A 420 22.67 -12.27 7.43
N ALA A 421 22.21 -11.12 7.92
CA ALA A 421 23.06 -9.94 8.17
C ALA A 421 24.18 -10.16 9.20
N GLY A 422 24.04 -11.14 10.10
CA GLY A 422 25.02 -11.49 11.11
C GLY A 422 25.90 -12.69 10.75
N ASP A 423 25.70 -13.34 9.61
CA ASP A 423 26.45 -14.51 9.18
C ASP A 423 27.69 -14.08 8.38
N PRO A 424 28.93 -14.41 8.84
CA PRO A 424 30.18 -14.06 8.17
C PRO A 424 30.24 -14.50 6.70
N LYS A 425 29.57 -15.60 6.33
CA LYS A 425 29.49 -16.10 4.97
C LYS A 425 28.88 -15.08 4.01
N TYR A 426 28.02 -14.20 4.48
CA TYR A 426 27.33 -13.19 3.68
C TYR A 426 27.88 -11.78 3.88
N ALA A 427 29.04 -11.62 4.57
CA ALA A 427 29.61 -10.30 4.85
C ALA A 427 29.89 -9.47 3.58
N ALA A 428 30.43 -10.11 2.53
CA ALA A 428 30.65 -9.45 1.25
C ALA A 428 29.33 -8.98 0.58
N LYS A 429 28.29 -9.82 0.61
CA LYS A 429 26.97 -9.48 0.09
C LYS A 429 26.31 -8.38 0.91
N LEU A 430 26.44 -8.40 2.23
CA LEU A 430 25.94 -7.33 3.09
C LEU A 430 26.58 -5.99 2.73
N LYS A 431 27.91 -5.95 2.57
CA LYS A 431 28.67 -4.75 2.18
C LYS A 431 28.21 -4.22 0.81
N GLU A 432 28.02 -5.12 -0.18
CA GLU A 432 27.50 -4.76 -1.51
C GLU A 432 26.10 -4.09 -1.39
N MET A 433 25.20 -4.71 -0.66
CA MET A 433 23.83 -4.23 -0.51
C MET A 433 23.76 -2.94 0.34
N GLU A 434 24.66 -2.72 1.29
CA GLU A 434 24.77 -1.47 2.04
C GLU A 434 25.27 -0.32 1.15
N ALA A 435 26.24 -0.59 0.28
CA ALA A 435 26.71 0.38 -0.71
C ALA A 435 25.58 0.75 -1.71
N LEU A 436 24.85 -0.24 -2.21
CA LEU A 436 23.71 -0.05 -3.07
C LEU A 436 22.59 0.76 -2.38
N LEU A 437 22.33 0.49 -1.09
CA LEU A 437 21.35 1.25 -0.33
C LEU A 437 21.74 2.73 -0.23
N LEU A 438 23.02 3.02 0.02
CA LEU A 438 23.53 4.38 0.08
C LEU A 438 23.36 5.08 -1.29
N GLU A 439 23.73 4.42 -2.37
CA GLU A 439 23.56 4.92 -3.74
C GLU A 439 22.11 5.29 -4.03
N GLU A 440 21.17 4.38 -3.76
CA GLU A 440 19.74 4.61 -4.01
C GLU A 440 19.14 5.68 -3.08
N MET A 441 19.61 5.80 -1.83
CA MET A 441 19.22 6.91 -0.96
C MET A 441 19.61 8.25 -1.56
N ARG A 442 20.81 8.36 -2.14
CA ARG A 442 21.30 9.60 -2.80
C ARG A 442 20.60 9.86 -4.11
N ARG A 443 20.44 8.83 -4.95
CA ARG A 443 19.72 8.90 -6.22
C ARG A 443 18.28 9.41 -6.07
N HIS A 444 17.64 9.10 -4.96
CA HIS A 444 16.25 9.50 -4.68
C HIS A 444 16.13 10.72 -3.77
N ASP A 445 17.22 11.45 -3.50
CA ASP A 445 17.27 12.64 -2.65
C ASP A 445 16.72 12.37 -1.24
N ASP A 446 17.05 11.19 -0.66
CA ASP A 446 16.71 10.91 0.73
C ASP A 446 17.42 11.90 1.66
N PRO A 447 16.68 12.71 2.44
CA PRO A 447 17.27 13.74 3.27
C PRO A 447 17.95 13.22 4.55
N TYR A 448 18.05 11.91 4.69
CA TYR A 448 18.57 11.28 5.90
C TYR A 448 19.81 10.43 5.62
N ARG A 449 20.59 10.23 6.69
CA ARG A 449 21.72 9.33 6.77
C ARG A 449 21.47 8.27 7.85
N LEU A 450 21.90 7.05 7.62
CA LEU A 450 21.91 5.99 8.61
C LEU A 450 23.22 6.01 9.42
N TRP A 451 23.22 5.38 10.59
CA TRP A 451 24.32 5.40 11.58
C TRP A 451 25.66 4.90 11.07
N ASN A 452 25.68 3.99 10.08
CA ASN A 452 26.90 3.36 9.55
C ASN A 452 27.26 3.89 8.14
N GLN A 453 26.62 4.94 7.68
CA GLN A 453 26.95 5.61 6.43
C GLN A 453 27.96 6.74 6.65
N PRO A 454 28.78 7.06 5.63
CA PRO A 454 29.70 8.18 5.68
C PRO A 454 29.00 9.49 6.05
N ASP A 455 29.74 10.40 6.68
CA ASP A 455 29.26 11.76 6.92
C ASP A 455 29.37 12.57 5.62
N ASP A 456 28.24 12.83 5.01
CA ASP A 456 28.10 13.60 3.78
C ASP A 456 27.39 14.95 3.99
N GLY A 457 27.42 15.42 5.25
CA GLY A 457 26.74 16.65 5.64
C GLY A 457 25.26 16.50 5.94
N LEU A 458 24.69 15.31 5.74
CA LEU A 458 23.32 15.05 6.13
C LEU A 458 23.23 14.72 7.63
N VAL A 459 22.55 15.57 8.35
CA VAL A 459 22.39 15.43 9.79
C VAL A 459 21.34 14.34 10.07
N VAL A 460 21.71 13.37 10.91
CA VAL A 460 20.70 12.47 11.51
C VAL A 460 19.81 13.34 12.41
N PRO A 461 18.51 13.48 12.13
CA PRO A 461 17.67 14.35 12.92
C PRO A 461 17.55 13.81 14.35
N VAL A 462 18.16 14.50 15.29
CA VAL A 462 17.92 14.24 16.71
C VAL A 462 16.50 14.70 17.04
N ILE A 463 15.59 13.77 17.28
CA ILE A 463 14.28 14.12 17.81
C ILE A 463 14.48 14.61 19.22
N LYS A 464 14.46 15.92 19.42
CA LYS A 464 14.34 16.49 20.79
C LYS A 464 13.08 15.89 21.40
N ALA A 465 13.24 15.10 22.45
CA ALA A 465 12.11 14.59 23.22
C ALA A 465 11.24 15.80 23.58
N LYS A 466 9.96 15.75 23.24
CA LYS A 466 9.04 16.78 23.74
C LYS A 466 9.10 16.72 25.24
N PRO A 467 9.36 17.84 25.94
CA PRO A 467 9.29 17.84 27.39
C PRO A 467 7.91 17.33 27.79
N ASP A 468 7.90 16.46 28.77
CA ASP A 468 6.70 15.78 29.27
C ASP A 468 5.68 16.86 29.71
N ARG A 469 4.70 17.14 28.89
CA ARG A 469 3.65 18.09 29.21
C ARG A 469 2.65 17.44 30.17
N LYS A 470 3.08 17.11 31.37
CA LYS A 470 2.18 16.98 32.50
C LYS A 470 1.69 18.39 32.88
N LYS A 471 0.74 18.90 32.14
CA LYS A 471 -0.06 20.00 32.66
C LYS A 471 -1.01 19.44 33.70
N PRO A 472 -0.97 19.93 34.95
CA PRO A 472 -1.96 19.54 35.95
C PRO A 472 -3.34 19.90 35.41
N LYS A 473 -4.24 18.92 35.46
CA LYS A 473 -5.64 19.16 35.15
C LYS A 473 -6.17 20.18 36.16
N LYS A 474 -6.52 21.38 35.70
CA LYS A 474 -7.27 22.32 36.53
C LYS A 474 -8.55 21.65 37.03
N PRO A 475 -8.87 21.71 38.33
CA PRO A 475 -10.11 21.16 38.86
C PRO A 475 -11.33 21.77 38.13
N ARG A 476 -12.24 20.92 37.71
CA ARG A 476 -13.49 21.34 37.09
C ARG A 476 -14.33 22.06 38.18
N LYS A 477 -14.66 23.31 37.95
CA LYS A 477 -15.64 24.03 38.79
C LYS A 477 -16.96 23.26 38.74
N PRO A 478 -17.67 23.10 39.91
CA PRO A 478 -18.95 22.43 39.94
C PRO A 478 -19.98 23.24 39.12
N LYS A 479 -20.73 22.53 38.28
CA LYS A 479 -21.87 23.14 37.57
C LYS A 479 -22.94 23.48 38.61
N LYS A 480 -23.30 24.77 38.75
CA LYS A 480 -24.55 25.16 39.44
C LYS A 480 -25.72 24.56 38.69
N LYS A 481 -26.54 23.80 39.40
CA LYS A 481 -27.87 23.39 38.91
C LYS A 481 -28.83 24.58 39.06
N PRO A 482 -29.81 24.70 38.16
CA PRO A 482 -30.88 25.65 38.27
C PRO A 482 -31.84 25.33 39.41
#